data_bd14fbfcd5eb0cb39add2e8f9e95e24d
#
_entry.id   bd14fbfcd5eb0cb39add2e8f9e95e24d
#
_cell.length_a   1.000
_cell.length_b   1.000
_cell.length_c   1.000
_cell.angle_alpha   90.00
_cell.angle_beta   90.00
_cell.angle_gamma   90.00
#
_symmetry.space_group_name_H-M   'P 1'
#
loop_
_entity.id
_entity.type
_entity.pdbx_description
1 polymer ?
#
loop_
_entity_poly.entity_id
_entity_poly.type
_entity_poly.pdbx_seq_one_letter_code
_entity_poly.pdbx_strand_id
1 'polypeptide(L)'
;MSRGEVNQLTGPSMFIGLNGDDLISFGSGQPDLPPPENVFKVLPNFTSFKYGPIQGQRHLMEALALEHHVPPENVVITNGASEAIDLCFSTLLKPGDMVLLTKPYYYAYPRLVEINKGVPTYTRLVKGKIDLDDFRKAVEGCKAVLVNSPGNPTGSVQSPKTLSEVEKMCNDLKVYLIFDEVYCNLIYEGEHYSPRGEYVVNVNSFSKTFAMCGLRVGYLYSENEEFIKAIVDQKTYKSMNTSILSQEMAFEALKAPKSFITHHLEVWRKRRDLIYNGLLDLGFDLWKPEGAFYVFPRVDNPRKMVWDLYKRYKVITYLGEWFGVEDRIRLSYALDARKIEEGLERIREYLSGS
;
A
#
# COMPACT_ATOMS: atom_id res chain seq x y z
N MET A 1 30.33 -0.57 -6.80
CA MET A 1 30.06 0.53 -5.85
C MET A 1 31.05 0.45 -4.70
N SER A 2 31.80 1.51 -4.42
CA SER A 2 32.81 1.54 -3.37
C SER A 2 32.16 1.55 -1.98
N ARG A 3 32.87 1.04 -0.95
CA ARG A 3 32.38 1.00 0.45
C ARG A 3 31.91 2.32 1.05
N GLY A 4 32.17 3.46 0.40
CA GLY A 4 31.79 4.81 0.84
C GLY A 4 30.39 5.25 0.40
N GLU A 5 29.81 4.63 -0.63
CA GLU A 5 28.50 5.04 -1.18
C GLU A 5 27.30 4.41 -0.49
N VAL A 6 27.52 3.30 0.24
CA VAL A 6 26.43 2.59 0.97
C VAL A 6 25.94 3.38 2.17
N ASN A 7 26.68 4.36 2.67
CA ASN A 7 26.30 5.18 3.83
C ASN A 7 25.36 6.35 3.52
N GLN A 8 24.97 6.59 2.26
CA GLN A 8 24.10 7.70 1.86
C GLN A 8 22.64 7.29 1.56
N LEU A 9 22.33 6.00 1.44
CA LEU A 9 20.97 5.53 1.24
C LEU A 9 20.28 5.33 2.59
N THR A 10 19.46 6.29 3.00
CA THR A 10 18.68 6.26 4.22
C THR A 10 17.25 5.85 3.89
N GLY A 11 16.90 4.58 4.08
CA GLY A 11 15.52 4.12 3.89
C GLY A 11 15.38 2.78 3.15
N PRO A 12 14.15 2.32 2.88
CA PRO A 12 13.87 1.04 2.23
C PRO A 12 14.51 0.88 0.84
N SER A 13 14.75 2.00 0.14
CA SER A 13 15.36 2.01 -1.21
C SER A 13 16.73 1.34 -1.29
N MET A 14 17.47 1.29 -0.18
CA MET A 14 18.77 0.63 -0.14
C MET A 14 18.72 -0.89 -0.37
N PHE A 15 17.57 -1.51 -0.15
CA PHE A 15 17.35 -2.94 -0.36
C PHE A 15 16.60 -3.26 -1.65
N ILE A 16 16.12 -2.25 -2.39
CA ILE A 16 15.39 -2.46 -3.63
C ILE A 16 16.37 -2.93 -4.72
N GLY A 17 16.01 -4.02 -5.39
CA GLY A 17 16.81 -4.59 -6.47
C GLY A 17 18.03 -5.40 -6.03
N LEU A 18 18.23 -5.60 -4.73
CA LEU A 18 19.23 -6.56 -4.25
C LEU A 18 18.74 -7.97 -4.53
N ASN A 19 19.48 -8.69 -5.34
CA ASN A 19 19.25 -10.08 -5.70
C ASN A 19 20.50 -10.91 -5.39
N GLY A 20 20.27 -12.15 -5.01
CA GLY A 20 21.34 -13.14 -4.77
C GLY A 20 20.70 -14.48 -4.45
N ASP A 21 21.29 -15.58 -4.93
CA ASP A 21 20.72 -16.92 -4.78
C ASP A 21 20.53 -17.32 -3.31
N ASP A 22 21.38 -16.77 -2.43
CA ASP A 22 21.35 -17.02 -0.98
C ASP A 22 20.61 -15.92 -0.18
N LEU A 23 20.00 -14.93 -0.85
CA LEU A 23 19.36 -13.81 -0.18
C LEU A 23 17.85 -14.05 0.01
N ILE A 24 17.38 -13.98 1.25
CA ILE A 24 15.96 -14.04 1.59
C ILE A 24 15.48 -12.64 1.90
N SER A 25 14.56 -12.12 1.08
CA SER A 25 14.04 -10.77 1.24
C SER A 25 12.59 -10.75 1.75
N PHE A 26 12.43 -10.49 3.05
CA PHE A 26 11.14 -10.08 3.63
C PHE A 26 10.88 -8.57 3.49
N GLY A 27 11.74 -7.84 2.78
CA GLY A 27 11.59 -6.39 2.59
C GLY A 27 10.60 -6.02 1.50
N SER A 28 10.46 -6.85 0.45
CA SER A 28 9.62 -6.54 -0.71
C SER A 28 8.13 -6.53 -0.36
N GLY A 29 7.43 -5.46 -0.75
CA GLY A 29 5.96 -5.37 -0.73
C GLY A 29 5.33 -5.71 -2.08
N GLN A 30 5.97 -6.55 -2.87
CA GLN A 30 5.52 -6.97 -4.19
C GLN A 30 5.00 -8.40 -4.14
N PRO A 31 3.78 -8.68 -4.66
CA PRO A 31 3.31 -10.05 -4.84
C PRO A 31 4.27 -10.88 -5.69
N ASP A 32 4.54 -12.10 -5.26
CA ASP A 32 5.38 -13.08 -5.97
C ASP A 32 4.57 -14.03 -6.85
N LEU A 33 3.26 -14.08 -6.63
CA LEU A 33 2.34 -14.86 -7.46
C LEU A 33 2.12 -14.20 -8.83
N PRO A 34 1.83 -14.97 -9.90
CA PRO A 34 1.66 -14.43 -11.23
C PRO A 34 0.37 -13.60 -11.38
N PRO A 35 0.31 -12.67 -12.35
CA PRO A 35 -0.93 -12.02 -12.73
C PRO A 35 -1.90 -13.00 -13.42
N PRO A 36 -3.18 -12.61 -13.63
CA PRO A 36 -4.13 -13.43 -14.38
C PRO A 36 -3.65 -13.70 -15.80
N GLU A 37 -3.79 -14.94 -16.28
CA GLU A 37 -3.31 -15.35 -17.63
C GLU A 37 -3.93 -14.53 -18.78
N ASN A 38 -5.17 -14.08 -18.62
CA ASN A 38 -5.86 -13.33 -19.65
C ASN A 38 -5.21 -11.97 -19.95
N VAL A 39 -4.43 -11.39 -19.05
CA VAL A 39 -3.73 -10.12 -19.30
C VAL A 39 -2.71 -10.24 -20.44
N PHE A 40 -2.11 -11.42 -20.63
CA PHE A 40 -1.12 -11.65 -21.68
C PHE A 40 -1.73 -11.68 -23.09
N LYS A 41 -3.05 -11.85 -23.22
CA LYS A 41 -3.76 -11.81 -24.51
C LYS A 41 -3.72 -10.45 -25.19
N VAL A 42 -3.45 -9.39 -24.42
CA VAL A 42 -3.32 -8.02 -24.93
C VAL A 42 -2.07 -7.87 -25.79
N LEU A 43 -0.94 -8.47 -25.40
CA LEU A 43 0.38 -8.22 -25.98
C LEU A 43 0.46 -8.49 -27.51
N PRO A 44 -0.01 -9.63 -28.04
CA PRO A 44 0.09 -9.94 -29.48
C PRO A 44 -0.74 -9.01 -30.37
N ASN A 45 -1.78 -8.38 -29.79
CA ASN A 45 -2.76 -7.60 -30.54
C ASN A 45 -2.64 -6.09 -30.30
N PHE A 46 -1.69 -5.65 -29.47
CA PHE A 46 -1.52 -4.25 -29.14
C PHE A 46 -0.79 -3.49 -30.24
N THR A 47 -1.47 -2.52 -30.83
CA THR A 47 -0.95 -1.70 -31.96
C THR A 47 -1.02 -0.20 -31.70
N SER A 48 -1.56 0.24 -30.57
CA SER A 48 -1.77 1.66 -30.27
C SER A 48 -0.60 2.26 -29.47
N PHE A 49 0.19 3.10 -30.13
CA PHE A 49 1.34 3.83 -29.52
C PHE A 49 1.07 5.35 -29.42
N LYS A 50 -0.17 5.78 -29.57
CA LYS A 50 -0.56 7.20 -29.44
C LYS A 50 -0.89 7.54 -27.99
N TYR A 51 -0.90 8.83 -27.69
CA TYR A 51 -1.46 9.32 -26.43
C TYR A 51 -2.94 8.93 -26.30
N GLY A 52 -3.33 8.55 -25.08
CA GLY A 52 -4.70 8.29 -24.72
C GLY A 52 -5.38 9.46 -23.99
N PRO A 53 -6.64 9.27 -23.58
CA PRO A 53 -7.32 10.22 -22.72
C PRO A 53 -6.58 10.39 -21.39
N ILE A 54 -6.49 11.64 -20.91
CA ILE A 54 -5.78 11.97 -19.66
C ILE A 54 -6.40 11.26 -18.46
N GLN A 55 -7.72 11.27 -18.39
CA GLN A 55 -8.45 10.66 -17.29
C GLN A 55 -8.35 9.12 -17.27
N GLY A 56 -8.24 8.50 -18.45
CA GLY A 56 -8.14 7.06 -18.64
C GLY A 56 -8.97 6.54 -19.80
N GLN A 57 -8.75 5.28 -20.17
CA GLN A 57 -9.53 4.59 -21.20
C GLN A 57 -10.98 4.40 -20.74
N ARG A 58 -11.93 4.78 -21.58
CA ARG A 58 -13.35 4.81 -21.24
C ARG A 58 -13.88 3.46 -20.73
N HIS A 59 -13.56 2.38 -21.40
CA HIS A 59 -14.01 1.03 -21.02
C HIS A 59 -13.46 0.56 -19.66
N LEU A 60 -12.21 0.96 -19.32
CA LEU A 60 -11.63 0.67 -18.00
C LEU A 60 -12.32 1.50 -16.90
N MET A 61 -12.56 2.79 -17.16
CA MET A 61 -13.27 3.66 -16.24
C MET A 61 -14.71 3.17 -16.00
N GLU A 62 -15.43 2.74 -17.05
CA GLU A 62 -16.78 2.18 -16.94
C GLU A 62 -16.82 0.90 -16.09
N ALA A 63 -15.84 -0.01 -16.28
CA ALA A 63 -15.76 -1.24 -15.49
C ALA A 63 -15.51 -0.95 -14.01
N LEU A 64 -14.59 -0.04 -13.69
CA LEU A 64 -14.31 0.36 -12.31
C LEU A 64 -15.47 1.15 -11.69
N ALA A 65 -16.10 2.02 -12.45
CA ALA A 65 -17.27 2.79 -12.02
C ALA A 65 -18.43 1.88 -11.60
N LEU A 66 -18.65 0.80 -12.38
CA LEU A 66 -19.65 -0.22 -12.04
C LEU A 66 -19.30 -0.94 -10.74
N GLU A 67 -18.04 -1.32 -10.55
CA GLU A 67 -17.57 -1.99 -9.33
C GLU A 67 -17.74 -1.11 -8.08
N HIS A 68 -17.43 0.18 -8.22
CA HIS A 68 -17.47 1.13 -7.11
C HIS A 68 -18.77 1.92 -6.99
N HIS A 69 -19.75 1.68 -7.85
CA HIS A 69 -21.06 2.38 -7.85
C HIS A 69 -20.95 3.91 -7.93
N VAL A 70 -20.08 4.41 -8.81
CA VAL A 70 -19.91 5.83 -9.11
C VAL A 70 -20.07 6.08 -10.62
N PRO A 71 -20.32 7.30 -11.08
CA PRO A 71 -20.27 7.61 -12.51
C PRO A 71 -18.85 7.38 -13.09
N PRO A 72 -18.71 6.94 -14.35
CA PRO A 72 -17.39 6.77 -14.97
C PRO A 72 -16.53 8.05 -14.96
N GLU A 73 -17.16 9.21 -15.03
CA GLU A 73 -16.51 10.52 -14.94
C GLU A 73 -15.86 10.79 -13.59
N ASN A 74 -16.23 10.01 -12.57
CA ASN A 74 -15.73 10.12 -11.21
C ASN A 74 -14.53 9.16 -10.94
N VAL A 75 -14.03 8.48 -11.96
CA VAL A 75 -12.84 7.59 -11.90
C VAL A 75 -11.70 8.21 -12.68
N VAL A 76 -10.48 8.20 -12.12
CA VAL A 76 -9.26 8.63 -12.81
C VAL A 76 -8.22 7.52 -12.75
N ILE A 77 -7.73 7.09 -13.92
CA ILE A 77 -6.66 6.11 -14.02
C ILE A 77 -5.30 6.79 -13.82
N THR A 78 -4.44 6.18 -13.02
CA THR A 78 -3.17 6.75 -12.60
C THR A 78 -2.00 5.77 -12.78
N ASN A 79 -0.76 6.29 -12.72
CA ASN A 79 0.45 5.47 -12.77
C ASN A 79 0.73 4.81 -11.40
N GLY A 80 -0.20 3.94 -10.96
CA GLY A 80 -0.26 3.32 -9.64
C GLY A 80 -0.85 4.25 -8.58
N ALA A 81 -1.15 3.68 -7.41
CA ALA A 81 -1.70 4.42 -6.27
C ALA A 81 -0.81 5.57 -5.79
N SER A 82 0.51 5.47 -5.99
CA SER A 82 1.44 6.55 -5.60
C SER A 82 1.17 7.85 -6.36
N GLU A 83 0.88 7.78 -7.66
CA GLU A 83 0.46 8.96 -8.42
C GLU A 83 -0.90 9.45 -7.98
N ALA A 84 -1.86 8.55 -7.71
CA ALA A 84 -3.18 8.92 -7.22
C ALA A 84 -3.10 9.76 -5.93
N ILE A 85 -2.30 9.32 -4.95
CA ILE A 85 -2.08 10.03 -3.69
C ILE A 85 -1.35 11.38 -3.93
N ASP A 86 -0.31 11.39 -4.79
CA ASP A 86 0.40 12.62 -5.13
C ASP A 86 -0.50 13.65 -5.82
N LEU A 87 -1.37 13.21 -6.72
CA LEU A 87 -2.38 14.06 -7.36
C LEU A 87 -3.37 14.63 -6.34
N CYS A 88 -3.85 13.81 -5.38
CA CYS A 88 -4.70 14.30 -4.30
C CYS A 88 -4.00 15.42 -3.51
N PHE A 89 -2.78 15.18 -3.06
CA PHE A 89 -2.05 16.19 -2.30
C PHE A 89 -1.73 17.45 -3.11
N SER A 90 -1.28 17.31 -4.36
CA SER A 90 -0.98 18.48 -5.20
C SER A 90 -2.21 19.31 -5.57
N THR A 91 -3.40 18.71 -5.55
CA THR A 91 -4.66 19.41 -5.78
C THR A 91 -5.16 20.10 -4.52
N LEU A 92 -4.98 19.47 -3.35
CA LEU A 92 -5.56 19.93 -2.09
C LEU A 92 -4.70 20.93 -1.32
N LEU A 93 -3.37 20.68 -1.32
CA LEU A 93 -2.48 21.31 -0.34
C LEU A 93 -1.94 22.65 -0.79
N LYS A 94 -1.95 23.59 0.14
CA LYS A 94 -1.18 24.82 0.10
C LYS A 94 0.00 24.70 1.09
N PRO A 95 1.04 25.54 0.95
CA PRO A 95 2.15 25.53 1.90
C PRO A 95 1.66 25.69 3.36
N GLY A 96 2.02 24.74 4.21
CA GLY A 96 1.67 24.73 5.62
C GLY A 96 0.38 23.99 5.98
N ASP A 97 -0.41 23.52 5.01
CA ASP A 97 -1.61 22.72 5.28
C ASP A 97 -1.22 21.40 5.96
N MET A 98 -1.93 21.08 7.05
CA MET A 98 -1.69 19.85 7.81
C MET A 98 -2.38 18.65 7.17
N VAL A 99 -1.66 17.53 7.13
CA VAL A 99 -2.20 16.22 6.70
C VAL A 99 -2.01 15.21 7.82
N LEU A 100 -3.13 14.66 8.32
CA LEU A 100 -3.11 13.64 9.34
C LEU A 100 -2.79 12.26 8.74
N LEU A 101 -1.78 11.60 9.29
CA LEU A 101 -1.37 10.24 8.95
C LEU A 101 -1.57 9.31 10.15
N THR A 102 -2.08 8.10 9.93
CA THR A 102 -2.15 7.07 10.97
C THR A 102 -0.79 6.39 11.12
N LYS A 103 -0.21 6.41 12.33
CA LYS A 103 1.14 5.89 12.64
C LYS A 103 1.05 4.54 13.37
N PRO A 104 1.68 3.44 12.90
CA PRO A 104 2.61 3.38 11.76
C PRO A 104 1.92 3.55 10.40
N TYR A 105 2.66 4.09 9.44
CA TYR A 105 2.23 4.44 8.09
C TYR A 105 3.12 3.79 7.02
N TYR A 106 2.68 3.75 5.77
CA TYR A 106 3.56 3.42 4.64
C TYR A 106 4.61 4.54 4.46
N TYR A 107 5.87 4.17 4.40
CA TYR A 107 7.02 5.09 4.49
C TYR A 107 7.01 6.26 3.49
N ALA A 108 6.29 6.12 2.37
CA ALA A 108 6.22 7.17 1.37
C ALA A 108 5.25 8.32 1.73
N TYR A 109 4.26 8.09 2.60
CA TYR A 109 3.21 9.08 2.85
C TYR A 109 3.75 10.42 3.42
N PRO A 110 4.58 10.44 4.48
CA PRO A 110 5.09 11.72 4.99
C PRO A 110 5.85 12.50 3.91
N ARG A 111 6.65 11.79 3.11
CA ARG A 111 7.43 12.42 2.06
C ARG A 111 6.56 12.97 0.93
N LEU A 112 5.48 12.29 0.56
CA LEU A 112 4.51 12.79 -0.43
C LEU A 112 3.80 14.06 0.08
N VAL A 113 3.46 14.13 1.37
CA VAL A 113 2.92 15.35 1.99
C VAL A 113 3.92 16.50 1.89
N GLU A 114 5.18 16.27 2.29
CA GLU A 114 6.24 17.27 2.27
C GLU A 114 6.58 17.79 0.87
N ILE A 115 6.67 16.89 -0.13
CA ILE A 115 6.92 17.24 -1.54
C ILE A 115 5.81 18.19 -2.05
N ASN A 116 4.58 17.98 -1.59
CA ASN A 116 3.44 18.83 -1.92
C ASN A 116 3.27 20.01 -0.94
N LYS A 117 4.32 20.35 -0.18
CA LYS A 117 4.41 21.53 0.71
C LYS A 117 3.46 21.47 1.92
N GLY A 118 2.83 20.33 2.19
CA GLY A 118 2.06 20.09 3.40
C GLY A 118 2.95 19.74 4.61
N VAL A 119 2.34 19.72 5.78
CA VAL A 119 2.95 19.35 7.05
C VAL A 119 2.33 18.06 7.55
N PRO A 120 3.06 16.93 7.61
CA PRO A 120 2.51 15.70 8.13
C PRO A 120 2.31 15.79 9.65
N THR A 121 1.11 15.44 10.09
CA THR A 121 0.75 15.26 11.50
C THR A 121 0.35 13.82 11.75
N TYR A 122 0.29 13.38 13.01
CA TYR A 122 0.18 11.95 13.29
C TYR A 122 -0.82 11.64 14.39
N THR A 123 -1.63 10.58 14.19
CA THR A 123 -2.36 9.87 15.23
C THR A 123 -1.84 8.43 15.34
N ARG A 124 -1.89 7.83 16.54
CA ARG A 124 -1.34 6.49 16.76
C ARG A 124 -2.38 5.40 16.50
N LEU A 125 -1.91 4.30 15.92
CA LEU A 125 -2.67 3.06 15.87
C LEU A 125 -2.35 2.21 17.11
N VAL A 126 -3.39 1.75 17.79
CA VAL A 126 -3.26 0.82 18.93
C VAL A 126 -3.40 -0.60 18.38
N LYS A 127 -2.32 -1.39 18.41
CA LYS A 127 -2.26 -2.73 17.79
C LYS A 127 -2.75 -2.73 16.33
N GLY A 128 -2.37 -1.69 15.57
CA GLY A 128 -2.77 -1.51 14.18
C GLY A 128 -4.18 -0.95 13.95
N LYS A 129 -4.95 -0.65 15.00
CA LYS A 129 -6.31 -0.11 14.89
C LYS A 129 -6.37 1.38 15.24
N ILE A 130 -7.26 2.12 14.55
CA ILE A 130 -7.54 3.52 14.84
C ILE A 130 -8.21 3.63 16.20
N ASP A 131 -7.68 4.48 17.07
CA ASP A 131 -8.35 4.99 18.26
C ASP A 131 -9.17 6.21 17.87
N LEU A 132 -10.51 6.11 17.95
CA LEU A 132 -11.41 7.17 17.49
C LEU A 132 -11.35 8.43 18.34
N ASP A 133 -10.99 8.31 19.63
CA ASP A 133 -10.88 9.49 20.51
C ASP A 133 -9.60 10.26 20.24
N ASP A 134 -8.49 9.57 19.98
CA ASP A 134 -7.23 10.20 19.55
C ASP A 134 -7.37 10.78 18.13
N PHE A 135 -8.01 10.05 17.23
CA PHE A 135 -8.25 10.49 15.86
C PHE A 135 -9.09 11.79 15.83
N ARG A 136 -10.18 11.85 16.61
CA ARG A 136 -11.08 13.03 16.66
C ARG A 136 -10.33 14.30 17.06
N LYS A 137 -9.39 14.19 17.99
CA LYS A 137 -8.56 15.34 18.43
C LYS A 137 -7.53 15.72 17.37
N ALA A 138 -6.95 14.71 16.69
CA ALA A 138 -5.88 14.92 15.75
C ALA A 138 -6.35 15.45 14.39
N VAL A 139 -7.60 15.20 13.99
CA VAL A 139 -8.15 15.60 12.68
C VAL A 139 -8.53 17.08 12.63
N GLU A 140 -8.73 17.72 13.78
CA GLU A 140 -9.11 19.14 13.85
C GLU A 140 -8.04 20.04 13.23
N GLY A 141 -8.45 20.92 12.33
CA GLY A 141 -7.56 21.84 11.62
C GLY A 141 -6.74 21.21 10.49
N CYS A 142 -6.85 19.92 10.25
CA CYS A 142 -6.21 19.27 9.10
C CYS A 142 -6.93 19.60 7.80
N LYS A 143 -6.17 19.70 6.70
CA LYS A 143 -6.70 19.82 5.34
C LYS A 143 -7.12 18.47 4.78
N ALA A 144 -6.37 17.44 5.10
CA ALA A 144 -6.62 16.06 4.67
C ALA A 144 -6.18 15.05 5.73
N VAL A 145 -6.72 13.85 5.63
CA VAL A 145 -6.32 12.65 6.36
C VAL A 145 -5.99 11.57 5.35
N LEU A 146 -4.95 10.77 5.59
CA LEU A 146 -4.70 9.56 4.82
C LEU A 146 -4.81 8.33 5.74
N VAL A 147 -5.69 7.42 5.39
CA VAL A 147 -5.90 6.12 6.05
C VAL A 147 -5.62 5.00 5.06
N ASN A 148 -4.86 3.99 5.49
CA ASN A 148 -4.58 2.79 4.70
C ASN A 148 -5.18 1.54 5.39
N SER A 149 -6.13 0.88 4.73
CA SER A 149 -6.75 -0.35 5.23
C SER A 149 -7.13 -1.30 4.08
N PRO A 150 -6.64 -2.56 4.11
CA PRO A 150 -5.65 -3.16 5.02
C PRO A 150 -4.31 -2.43 5.02
N GLY A 151 -3.64 -2.37 6.17
CA GLY A 151 -2.52 -1.47 6.41
C GLY A 151 -1.13 -2.04 6.09
N ASN A 152 -0.26 -1.22 5.53
CA ASN A 152 1.18 -1.42 5.48
C ASN A 152 1.85 -0.44 6.46
N PRO A 153 2.57 -0.89 7.48
CA PRO A 153 3.20 -2.21 7.67
C PRO A 153 2.41 -3.20 8.57
N THR A 154 1.22 -2.84 9.05
CA THR A 154 0.57 -3.52 10.17
C THR A 154 -0.13 -4.82 9.82
N GLY A 155 -0.57 -5.02 8.58
CA GLY A 155 -1.47 -6.09 8.19
C GLY A 155 -2.87 -6.00 8.83
N SER A 156 -3.18 -4.91 9.50
CA SER A 156 -4.47 -4.73 10.21
C SER A 156 -5.56 -4.23 9.26
N VAL A 157 -6.78 -4.71 9.47
CA VAL A 157 -7.99 -4.26 8.75
C VAL A 157 -8.83 -3.40 9.70
N GLN A 158 -9.11 -2.16 9.35
CA GLN A 158 -10.01 -1.32 10.14
C GLN A 158 -11.45 -1.83 10.00
N SER A 159 -12.20 -1.84 11.10
CA SER A 159 -13.58 -2.32 11.07
C SER A 159 -14.49 -1.36 10.28
N PRO A 160 -15.57 -1.86 9.64
CA PRO A 160 -16.57 -1.01 9.00
C PRO A 160 -17.11 0.08 9.93
N LYS A 161 -17.35 -0.26 11.21
CA LYS A 161 -17.78 0.71 12.23
C LYS A 161 -16.77 1.82 12.43
N THR A 162 -15.48 1.49 12.56
CA THR A 162 -14.41 2.49 12.73
C THR A 162 -14.31 3.40 11.51
N LEU A 163 -14.33 2.82 10.30
CA LEU A 163 -14.22 3.59 9.06
C LEU A 163 -15.44 4.48 8.80
N SER A 164 -16.65 4.02 9.14
CA SER A 164 -17.87 4.85 9.05
C SER A 164 -17.82 6.06 9.99
N GLU A 165 -17.25 5.92 11.21
CA GLU A 165 -17.06 7.04 12.11
C GLU A 165 -15.99 8.02 11.60
N VAL A 166 -14.88 7.51 11.03
CA VAL A 166 -13.86 8.34 10.38
C VAL A 166 -14.44 9.09 9.19
N GLU A 167 -15.17 8.40 8.30
CA GLU A 167 -15.87 8.98 7.17
C GLU A 167 -16.79 10.12 7.60
N LYS A 168 -17.64 9.87 8.62
CA LYS A 168 -18.55 10.86 9.16
C LYS A 168 -17.80 12.08 9.68
N MET A 169 -16.76 11.88 10.51
CA MET A 169 -15.97 13.00 11.03
C MET A 169 -15.33 13.82 9.92
N CYS A 170 -14.79 13.19 8.90
CA CYS A 170 -14.14 13.88 7.79
C CYS A 170 -15.16 14.69 6.96
N ASN A 171 -16.33 14.12 6.64
CA ASN A 171 -17.39 14.84 5.92
C ASN A 171 -17.95 16.01 6.75
N ASP A 172 -18.23 15.82 8.06
CA ASP A 172 -18.74 16.86 8.94
C ASP A 172 -17.77 18.05 9.08
N LEU A 173 -16.46 17.75 9.18
CA LEU A 173 -15.41 18.76 9.30
C LEU A 173 -14.93 19.32 7.96
N LYS A 174 -15.39 18.79 6.84
CA LYS A 174 -14.93 19.12 5.48
C LYS A 174 -13.41 18.90 5.31
N VAL A 175 -12.89 17.85 5.91
CA VAL A 175 -11.52 17.38 5.79
C VAL A 175 -11.47 16.24 4.78
N TYR A 176 -10.61 16.31 3.78
CA TYR A 176 -10.52 15.25 2.78
C TYR A 176 -9.96 13.96 3.35
N LEU A 177 -10.72 12.87 3.28
CA LEU A 177 -10.26 11.52 3.58
C LEU A 177 -9.71 10.87 2.31
N ILE A 178 -8.40 10.74 2.21
CA ILE A 178 -7.73 9.94 1.18
C ILE A 178 -7.62 8.52 1.74
N PHE A 179 -8.40 7.60 1.20
CA PHE A 179 -8.48 6.23 1.67
C PHE A 179 -7.71 5.31 0.72
N ASP A 180 -6.53 4.86 1.16
CA ASP A 180 -5.71 3.91 0.41
C ASP A 180 -6.17 2.48 0.70
N GLU A 181 -6.89 1.89 -0.26
CA GLU A 181 -7.47 0.55 -0.20
C GLU A 181 -6.80 -0.45 -1.14
N VAL A 182 -5.53 -0.25 -1.48
CA VAL A 182 -4.79 -1.12 -2.44
C VAL A 182 -4.75 -2.60 -2.05
N TYR A 183 -5.04 -2.95 -0.81
CA TYR A 183 -5.13 -4.32 -0.30
C TYR A 183 -6.57 -4.79 -0.06
N CYS A 184 -7.60 -4.11 -0.57
CA CYS A 184 -9.02 -4.40 -0.29
C CYS A 184 -9.43 -5.87 -0.55
N ASN A 185 -8.85 -6.50 -1.56
CA ASN A 185 -9.09 -7.91 -1.89
C ASN A 185 -8.15 -8.89 -1.15
N LEU A 186 -7.29 -8.39 -0.27
CA LEU A 186 -6.33 -9.20 0.51
C LEU A 186 -6.70 -9.16 2.00
N ILE A 187 -7.91 -9.60 2.32
CA ILE A 187 -8.45 -9.67 3.67
C ILE A 187 -8.65 -11.14 4.04
N TYR A 188 -8.04 -11.56 5.13
CA TYR A 188 -8.14 -12.92 5.67
C TYR A 188 -9.18 -13.01 6.77
N GLU A 189 -9.32 -11.94 7.55
CA GLU A 189 -10.22 -11.80 8.69
C GLU A 189 -10.80 -10.38 8.71
N GLY A 190 -12.12 -10.26 8.95
CA GLY A 190 -12.84 -8.98 8.88
C GLY A 190 -13.48 -8.73 7.52
N GLU A 191 -13.91 -7.49 7.31
CA GLU A 191 -14.63 -7.06 6.11
C GLU A 191 -14.01 -5.78 5.54
N HIS A 192 -14.09 -5.65 4.21
CA HIS A 192 -13.74 -4.40 3.55
C HIS A 192 -14.88 -3.39 3.68
N TYR A 193 -14.50 -2.14 3.88
CA TYR A 193 -15.39 -0.98 3.86
C TYR A 193 -14.73 0.14 3.05
N SER A 194 -15.40 0.60 2.01
CA SER A 194 -14.98 1.78 1.22
C SER A 194 -15.76 3.00 1.68
N PRO A 195 -15.11 3.97 2.34
CA PRO A 195 -15.74 5.23 2.73
C PRO A 195 -16.33 6.00 1.54
N ARG A 196 -17.36 6.81 1.81
CA ARG A 196 -18.07 7.60 0.80
C ARG A 196 -18.33 9.03 1.27
N GLY A 197 -18.70 9.88 0.32
CA GLY A 197 -19.10 11.26 0.57
C GLY A 197 -18.29 12.28 -0.21
N GLU A 198 -18.71 13.53 -0.09
CA GLU A 198 -18.14 14.65 -0.83
C GLU A 198 -16.64 14.87 -0.55
N TYR A 199 -16.22 14.58 0.69
CA TYR A 199 -14.83 14.76 1.14
C TYR A 199 -14.05 13.44 1.19
N VAL A 200 -14.46 12.43 0.41
CA VAL A 200 -13.77 11.13 0.35
C VAL A 200 -13.19 10.89 -1.03
N VAL A 201 -11.95 10.43 -1.05
CA VAL A 201 -11.25 9.97 -2.26
C VAL A 201 -10.67 8.60 -1.97
N ASN A 202 -11.15 7.59 -2.66
CA ASN A 202 -10.62 6.24 -2.56
C ASN A 202 -9.50 6.05 -3.59
N VAL A 203 -8.43 5.40 -3.18
CA VAL A 203 -7.25 5.12 -4.00
C VAL A 203 -7.00 3.63 -4.05
N ASN A 204 -6.87 3.08 -5.25
CA ASN A 204 -6.63 1.66 -5.45
C ASN A 204 -5.60 1.39 -6.56
N SER A 205 -5.22 0.12 -6.76
CA SER A 205 -4.20 -0.26 -7.73
C SER A 205 -4.32 -1.73 -8.15
N PHE A 206 -3.95 -2.01 -9.39
CA PHE A 206 -3.79 -3.37 -9.91
C PHE A 206 -2.52 -4.07 -9.38
N SER A 207 -1.66 -3.34 -8.68
CA SER A 207 -0.37 -3.82 -8.20
C SER A 207 -0.47 -4.98 -7.22
N LYS A 208 -1.50 -5.02 -6.35
CA LYS A 208 -1.57 -5.98 -5.24
C LYS A 208 -2.50 -7.13 -5.55
N THR A 209 -3.77 -6.86 -5.77
CA THR A 209 -4.79 -7.87 -6.09
C THR A 209 -4.43 -8.70 -7.32
N PHE A 210 -3.94 -8.04 -8.38
CA PHE A 210 -3.65 -8.66 -9.67
C PHE A 210 -2.16 -8.92 -9.92
N ALA A 211 -1.30 -8.70 -8.92
CA ALA A 211 0.16 -8.90 -9.04
C ALA A 211 0.82 -8.14 -10.22
N MET A 212 0.31 -6.95 -10.55
CA MET A 212 0.72 -6.17 -11.73
C MET A 212 1.56 -4.94 -11.35
N CYS A 213 2.43 -5.05 -10.33
CA CYS A 213 3.24 -3.93 -9.83
C CYS A 213 4.06 -3.24 -10.91
N GLY A 214 4.64 -4.00 -11.84
CA GLY A 214 5.51 -3.50 -12.91
C GLY A 214 4.77 -2.69 -13.98
N LEU A 215 3.46 -2.89 -14.15
CA LEU A 215 2.67 -2.19 -15.17
C LEU A 215 2.27 -0.77 -14.76
N ARG A 216 2.45 -0.42 -13.49
CA ARG A 216 2.17 0.93 -12.97
C ARG A 216 0.75 1.42 -13.28
N VAL A 217 -0.27 0.63 -12.97
CA VAL A 217 -1.69 1.02 -13.10
C VAL A 217 -2.35 1.06 -11.73
N GLY A 218 -3.00 2.16 -11.46
CA GLY A 218 -3.86 2.39 -10.32
C GLY A 218 -5.00 3.32 -10.73
N TYR A 219 -5.80 3.69 -9.77
CA TYR A 219 -6.90 4.63 -9.99
C TYR A 219 -7.31 5.28 -8.68
N LEU A 220 -8.02 6.37 -8.80
CA LEU A 220 -8.78 6.97 -7.72
C LEU A 220 -10.22 7.19 -8.16
N TYR A 221 -11.13 7.27 -7.20
CA TYR A 221 -12.52 7.66 -7.44
C TYR A 221 -13.06 8.46 -6.26
N SER A 222 -14.01 9.34 -6.55
CA SER A 222 -14.68 10.19 -5.55
C SER A 222 -16.08 10.55 -6.03
N GLU A 223 -17.00 10.82 -5.10
CA GLU A 223 -18.31 11.36 -5.43
C GLU A 223 -18.26 12.87 -5.75
N ASN A 224 -17.16 13.55 -5.48
CA ASN A 224 -16.95 14.96 -5.74
C ASN A 224 -16.43 15.20 -7.17
N GLU A 225 -17.33 15.54 -8.10
CA GLU A 225 -16.98 15.80 -9.50
C GLU A 225 -16.02 16.98 -9.68
N GLU A 226 -16.15 18.03 -8.88
CA GLU A 226 -15.28 19.21 -8.99
C GLU A 226 -13.84 18.85 -8.59
N PHE A 227 -13.72 18.04 -7.55
CA PHE A 227 -12.41 17.53 -7.15
C PHE A 227 -11.80 16.63 -8.23
N ILE A 228 -12.58 15.75 -8.85
CA ILE A 228 -12.12 14.92 -9.96
C ILE A 228 -11.64 15.77 -11.15
N LYS A 229 -12.39 16.81 -11.53
CA LYS A 229 -11.96 17.75 -12.59
C LYS A 229 -10.63 18.42 -12.27
N ALA A 230 -10.44 18.85 -11.02
CA ALA A 230 -9.17 19.44 -10.56
C ALA A 230 -8.01 18.43 -10.57
N ILE A 231 -8.26 17.16 -10.23
CA ILE A 231 -7.28 16.06 -10.34
C ILE A 231 -6.86 15.85 -11.81
N VAL A 232 -7.83 15.81 -12.74
CA VAL A 232 -7.55 15.63 -14.18
C VAL A 232 -6.73 16.78 -14.73
N ASP A 233 -7.04 18.02 -14.31
CA ASP A 233 -6.23 19.20 -14.66
C ASP A 233 -4.79 19.05 -14.17
N GLN A 234 -4.57 18.73 -12.89
CA GLN A 234 -3.24 18.48 -12.34
C GLN A 234 -2.49 17.36 -13.09
N LYS A 235 -3.18 16.26 -13.38
CA LYS A 235 -2.61 15.13 -14.11
C LYS A 235 -2.13 15.52 -15.50
N THR A 236 -2.83 16.42 -16.19
CA THR A 236 -2.46 16.93 -17.52
C THR A 236 -1.02 17.43 -17.55
N TYR A 237 -0.58 18.16 -16.52
CA TYR A 237 0.73 18.76 -16.46
C TYR A 237 1.82 17.90 -15.78
N LYS A 238 1.40 16.84 -15.06
CA LYS A 238 2.34 15.93 -14.37
C LYS A 238 2.73 14.72 -15.22
N SER A 239 1.76 13.99 -15.72
CA SER A 239 2.00 12.69 -16.37
C SER A 239 1.21 12.49 -17.65
N MET A 240 0.31 13.39 -17.98
CA MET A 240 -0.67 13.23 -19.07
C MET A 240 -1.53 11.97 -18.84
N ASN A 241 -1.41 10.97 -19.70
CA ASN A 241 -2.15 9.71 -19.59
C ASN A 241 -1.28 8.58 -19.03
N THR A 242 -1.93 7.64 -18.37
CA THR A 242 -1.33 6.35 -18.01
C THR A 242 -1.13 5.51 -19.26
N SER A 243 -0.09 4.66 -19.30
CA SER A 243 0.21 3.76 -20.42
C SER A 243 -1.03 3.03 -20.91
N ILE A 244 -1.37 3.16 -22.21
CA ILE A 244 -2.54 2.51 -22.79
C ILE A 244 -2.41 1.00 -22.73
N LEU A 245 -1.23 0.44 -23.03
CA LEU A 245 -0.98 -0.98 -22.90
C LEU A 245 -1.28 -1.48 -21.48
N SER A 246 -0.81 -0.75 -20.48
CA SER A 246 -1.05 -1.10 -19.08
C SER A 246 -2.54 -1.02 -18.71
N GLN A 247 -3.28 -0.08 -19.27
CA GLN A 247 -4.72 0.05 -19.05
C GLN A 247 -5.50 -1.08 -19.71
N GLU A 248 -5.13 -1.49 -20.94
CA GLU A 248 -5.74 -2.64 -21.61
C GLU A 248 -5.50 -3.94 -20.82
N MET A 249 -4.27 -4.14 -20.33
CA MET A 249 -3.96 -5.29 -19.48
C MET A 249 -4.74 -5.24 -18.14
N ALA A 250 -4.92 -4.05 -17.56
CA ALA A 250 -5.73 -3.86 -16.36
C ALA A 250 -7.22 -4.18 -16.61
N PHE A 251 -7.76 -3.76 -17.75
CA PHE A 251 -9.12 -4.10 -18.14
C PHE A 251 -9.32 -5.60 -18.32
N GLU A 252 -8.36 -6.29 -18.93
CA GLU A 252 -8.40 -7.76 -19.00
C GLU A 252 -8.30 -8.40 -17.61
N ALA A 253 -7.48 -7.84 -16.69
CA ALA A 253 -7.37 -8.36 -15.33
C ALA A 253 -8.71 -8.34 -14.58
N LEU A 254 -9.55 -7.31 -14.78
CA LEU A 254 -10.89 -7.24 -14.18
C LEU A 254 -11.82 -8.38 -14.64
N LYS A 255 -11.54 -8.99 -15.79
CA LYS A 255 -12.30 -10.15 -16.32
C LYS A 255 -11.79 -11.48 -15.75
N ALA A 256 -10.79 -11.47 -14.89
CA ALA A 256 -10.29 -12.69 -14.27
C ALA A 256 -11.40 -13.37 -13.44
N PRO A 257 -11.45 -14.72 -13.44
CA PRO A 257 -12.45 -15.42 -12.66
C PRO A 257 -12.23 -15.17 -11.16
N LYS A 258 -13.29 -15.14 -10.38
CA LYS A 258 -13.22 -14.95 -8.91
C LYS A 258 -12.28 -15.94 -8.24
N SER A 259 -12.13 -17.14 -8.79
CA SER A 259 -11.20 -18.17 -8.32
C SER A 259 -9.74 -17.73 -8.33
N PHE A 260 -9.35 -16.78 -9.20
CA PHE A 260 -8.00 -16.20 -9.22
C PHE A 260 -7.69 -15.50 -7.89
N ILE A 261 -8.55 -14.56 -7.47
CA ILE A 261 -8.37 -13.82 -6.21
C ILE A 261 -8.44 -14.77 -5.01
N THR A 262 -9.42 -15.69 -5.00
CA THR A 262 -9.59 -16.67 -3.92
C THR A 262 -8.36 -17.57 -3.77
N HIS A 263 -7.79 -18.05 -4.87
CA HIS A 263 -6.57 -18.88 -4.85
C HIS A 263 -5.38 -18.11 -4.25
N HIS A 264 -5.13 -16.89 -4.71
CA HIS A 264 -4.05 -16.06 -4.19
C HIS A 264 -4.24 -15.77 -2.69
N LEU A 265 -5.48 -15.46 -2.28
CA LEU A 265 -5.82 -15.20 -0.90
C LEU A 265 -5.55 -16.42 0.00
N GLU A 266 -5.88 -17.64 -0.47
CA GLU A 266 -5.59 -18.88 0.24
C GLU A 266 -4.09 -19.14 0.41
N VAL A 267 -3.31 -18.92 -0.65
CA VAL A 267 -1.85 -19.06 -0.60
C VAL A 267 -1.25 -18.10 0.42
N TRP A 268 -1.62 -16.82 0.36
CA TRP A 268 -1.08 -15.83 1.31
C TRP A 268 -1.60 -16.03 2.73
N ARG A 269 -2.82 -16.53 2.92
CA ARG A 269 -3.33 -16.90 4.26
C ARG A 269 -2.47 -18.00 4.90
N LYS A 270 -2.10 -19.04 4.14
CA LYS A 270 -1.19 -20.10 4.62
C LYS A 270 0.19 -19.54 4.97
N ARG A 271 0.73 -18.67 4.13
CA ARG A 271 2.02 -18.01 4.39
C ARG A 271 1.96 -17.06 5.58
N ARG A 272 0.85 -16.33 5.75
CA ARG A 272 0.58 -15.53 6.95
C ARG A 272 0.65 -16.38 8.21
N ASP A 273 -0.05 -17.52 8.22
CA ASP A 273 -0.08 -18.41 9.38
C ASP A 273 1.32 -19.01 9.65
N LEU A 274 2.04 -19.38 8.61
CA LEU A 274 3.41 -19.88 8.72
C LEU A 274 4.36 -18.87 9.39
N ILE A 275 4.44 -17.65 8.85
CA ILE A 275 5.35 -16.63 9.39
C ILE A 275 4.90 -16.13 10.77
N TYR A 276 3.59 -15.96 10.98
CA TYR A 276 3.04 -15.50 12.25
C TYR A 276 3.34 -16.48 13.38
N ASN A 277 3.04 -17.78 13.19
CA ASN A 277 3.30 -18.82 14.18
C ASN A 277 4.80 -19.01 14.39
N GLY A 278 5.59 -19.02 13.31
CA GLY A 278 7.06 -19.13 13.42
C GLY A 278 7.70 -18.00 14.21
N LEU A 279 7.22 -16.76 14.07
CA LEU A 279 7.69 -15.64 14.89
C LEU A 279 7.21 -15.72 16.34
N LEU A 280 5.99 -16.20 16.61
CA LEU A 280 5.51 -16.46 17.98
C LEU A 280 6.37 -17.53 18.67
N ASP A 281 6.69 -18.62 17.98
CA ASP A 281 7.53 -19.71 18.50
C ASP A 281 8.97 -19.23 18.80
N LEU A 282 9.42 -18.18 18.11
CA LEU A 282 10.67 -17.49 18.37
C LEU A 282 10.60 -16.44 19.49
N GLY A 283 9.43 -16.26 20.12
CA GLY A 283 9.23 -15.36 21.25
C GLY A 283 8.94 -13.90 20.89
N PHE A 284 8.64 -13.59 19.63
CA PHE A 284 8.31 -12.21 19.24
C PHE A 284 6.93 -11.78 19.71
N ASP A 285 6.79 -10.52 20.14
CA ASP A 285 5.53 -9.85 20.41
C ASP A 285 4.99 -9.22 19.12
N LEU A 286 3.88 -9.76 18.60
CA LEU A 286 3.19 -9.23 17.41
C LEU A 286 1.71 -9.59 17.44
N TRP A 287 0.89 -8.80 16.73
CA TRP A 287 -0.51 -9.16 16.46
C TRP A 287 -0.63 -9.92 15.15
N LYS A 288 -1.67 -10.73 15.04
CA LYS A 288 -1.97 -11.49 13.83
C LYS A 288 -2.44 -10.55 12.72
N PRO A 289 -1.83 -10.59 11.52
CA PRO A 289 -2.32 -9.82 10.38
C PRO A 289 -3.70 -10.31 9.92
N GLU A 290 -4.60 -9.37 9.67
CA GLU A 290 -5.94 -9.65 9.17
C GLU A 290 -6.04 -9.48 7.64
N GLY A 291 -5.07 -8.76 7.05
CA GLY A 291 -5.00 -8.50 5.60
C GLY A 291 -3.60 -8.12 5.13
N ALA A 292 -3.49 -7.70 3.86
CA ALA A 292 -2.24 -7.44 3.18
C ALA A 292 -1.27 -8.64 3.22
N PHE A 293 0.04 -8.42 3.28
CA PHE A 293 1.03 -9.51 3.42
C PHE A 293 2.23 -9.07 4.27
N TYR A 294 1.96 -8.48 5.45
CA TYR A 294 2.99 -7.99 6.37
C TYR A 294 2.75 -8.47 7.80
N VAL A 295 3.85 -8.75 8.50
CA VAL A 295 3.92 -8.87 9.96
C VAL A 295 4.83 -7.78 10.52
N PHE A 296 4.54 -7.33 11.75
CA PHE A 296 5.22 -6.18 12.34
C PHE A 296 5.61 -6.46 13.80
N PRO A 297 6.53 -7.44 14.05
CA PRO A 297 6.97 -7.83 15.37
C PRO A 297 7.74 -6.72 16.08
N ARG A 298 7.59 -6.69 17.41
CA ARG A 298 8.40 -5.87 18.32
C ARG A 298 9.76 -6.50 18.53
N VAL A 299 10.80 -5.66 18.60
CA VAL A 299 12.19 -6.09 18.88
C VAL A 299 12.90 -5.03 19.70
N ASP A 300 13.83 -5.46 20.58
CA ASP A 300 14.52 -4.54 21.50
C ASP A 300 15.53 -3.63 20.79
N ASN A 301 16.23 -4.14 19.77
CA ASN A 301 17.21 -3.37 19.01
C ASN A 301 17.05 -3.58 17.50
N PRO A 302 16.03 -2.92 16.88
CA PRO A 302 15.71 -3.13 15.47
C PRO A 302 16.87 -2.85 14.52
N ARG A 303 17.61 -1.77 14.75
CA ARG A 303 18.76 -1.42 13.89
C ARG A 303 19.82 -2.51 13.89
N LYS A 304 20.24 -2.97 15.08
CA LYS A 304 21.23 -4.05 15.19
C LYS A 304 20.71 -5.32 14.50
N MET A 305 19.47 -5.71 14.80
CA MET A 305 18.88 -6.93 14.24
C MET A 305 18.80 -6.88 12.71
N VAL A 306 18.27 -5.81 12.11
CA VAL A 306 18.14 -5.67 10.65
C VAL A 306 19.50 -5.74 9.95
N TRP A 307 20.52 -5.06 10.51
CA TRP A 307 21.86 -5.06 9.92
C TRP A 307 22.59 -6.39 10.08
N ASP A 308 22.48 -7.05 11.23
CA ASP A 308 23.10 -8.35 11.45
C ASP A 308 22.43 -9.43 10.60
N LEU A 309 21.10 -9.46 10.54
CA LEU A 309 20.34 -10.35 9.66
C LEU A 309 20.79 -10.19 8.20
N TYR A 310 20.90 -8.97 7.71
CA TYR A 310 21.33 -8.72 6.34
C TYR A 310 22.79 -9.17 6.11
N LYS A 311 23.72 -8.73 6.95
CA LYS A 311 25.16 -8.93 6.70
C LYS A 311 25.61 -10.35 6.95
N ARG A 312 25.14 -10.97 8.04
CA ARG A 312 25.61 -12.26 8.53
C ARG A 312 24.73 -13.42 8.08
N TYR A 313 23.42 -13.21 8.06
CA TYR A 313 22.43 -14.27 7.80
C TYR A 313 21.73 -14.14 6.44
N LYS A 314 22.05 -13.12 5.64
CA LYS A 314 21.48 -12.91 4.31
C LYS A 314 19.95 -12.77 4.30
N VAL A 315 19.39 -12.17 5.35
CA VAL A 315 17.95 -11.93 5.50
C VAL A 315 17.70 -10.43 5.50
N ILE A 316 16.85 -9.96 4.59
CA ILE A 316 16.41 -8.56 4.54
C ILE A 316 15.09 -8.42 5.27
N THR A 317 15.04 -7.52 6.24
CA THR A 317 13.83 -7.01 6.90
C THR A 317 13.86 -5.49 6.91
N TYR A 318 12.73 -4.83 7.16
CA TYR A 318 12.67 -3.37 7.14
C TYR A 318 12.51 -2.80 8.55
N LEU A 319 13.25 -1.70 8.81
CA LEU A 319 13.17 -0.99 10.09
C LEU A 319 11.80 -0.36 10.31
N GLY A 320 11.25 -0.51 11.49
CA GLY A 320 10.00 0.12 11.91
C GLY A 320 10.07 1.65 11.91
N GLU A 321 11.26 2.22 12.13
CA GLU A 321 11.46 3.68 12.08
C GLU A 321 11.10 4.30 10.73
N TRP A 322 11.26 3.58 9.61
CA TRP A 322 10.82 4.04 8.29
C TRP A 322 9.30 4.16 8.19
N PHE A 323 8.58 3.43 9.03
CA PHE A 323 7.13 3.45 9.17
C PHE A 323 6.67 4.29 10.39
N GLY A 324 7.62 5.03 11.01
CA GLY A 324 7.37 5.90 12.14
C GLY A 324 7.37 5.23 13.52
N VAL A 325 7.82 3.98 13.68
CA VAL A 325 7.84 3.24 14.95
C VAL A 325 9.21 2.62 15.18
N GLU A 326 9.85 2.93 16.32
CA GLU A 326 11.27 2.61 16.55
C GLU A 326 11.54 1.22 17.13
N ASP A 327 10.53 0.57 17.74
CA ASP A 327 10.66 -0.70 18.45
C ASP A 327 10.17 -1.92 17.66
N ARG A 328 10.08 -1.82 16.31
CA ARG A 328 9.56 -2.89 15.45
C ARG A 328 10.37 -3.07 14.18
N ILE A 329 10.18 -4.21 13.55
CA ILE A 329 10.64 -4.49 12.18
C ILE A 329 9.48 -4.97 11.33
N ARG A 330 9.50 -4.72 10.02
CA ARG A 330 8.50 -5.24 9.08
C ARG A 330 9.06 -6.41 8.28
N LEU A 331 8.30 -7.48 8.21
CA LEU A 331 8.53 -8.61 7.31
C LEU A 331 7.32 -8.76 6.37
N SER A 332 7.60 -8.91 5.07
CA SER A 332 6.60 -9.28 4.06
C SER A 332 6.62 -10.79 3.86
N TYR A 333 5.45 -11.42 3.79
CA TYR A 333 5.32 -12.84 3.44
C TYR A 333 4.84 -13.08 2.00
N ALA A 334 4.97 -12.05 1.14
CA ALA A 334 4.76 -12.20 -0.30
C ALA A 334 6.00 -12.84 -0.97
N LEU A 335 6.32 -14.06 -0.55
CA LEU A 335 7.40 -14.89 -1.09
C LEU A 335 7.10 -16.37 -0.85
N ASP A 336 7.82 -17.25 -1.55
CA ASP A 336 7.62 -18.69 -1.45
C ASP A 336 7.70 -19.22 0.00
N ALA A 337 6.85 -20.20 0.34
CA ALA A 337 6.75 -20.73 1.69
C ALA A 337 8.07 -21.33 2.20
N ARG A 338 8.85 -22.00 1.33
CA ARG A 338 10.17 -22.56 1.71
C ARG A 338 11.16 -21.45 2.08
N LYS A 339 11.11 -20.32 1.38
CA LYS A 339 11.93 -19.15 1.72
C LYS A 339 11.49 -18.52 3.04
N ILE A 340 10.19 -18.58 3.37
CA ILE A 340 9.72 -18.14 4.68
C ILE A 340 10.28 -19.06 5.78
N GLU A 341 10.18 -20.38 5.61
CA GLU A 341 10.72 -21.36 6.56
C GLU A 341 12.23 -21.19 6.76
N GLU A 342 12.99 -21.10 5.68
CA GLU A 342 14.43 -20.86 5.72
C GLU A 342 14.77 -19.51 6.38
N GLY A 343 14.03 -18.46 6.09
CA GLY A 343 14.22 -17.15 6.71
C GLY A 343 13.94 -17.17 8.22
N LEU A 344 12.93 -17.90 8.67
CA LEU A 344 12.64 -18.11 10.09
C LEU A 344 13.77 -18.89 10.78
N GLU A 345 14.35 -19.89 10.12
CA GLU A 345 15.49 -20.62 10.67
C GLU A 345 16.72 -19.72 10.84
N ARG A 346 17.06 -18.91 9.83
CA ARG A 346 18.15 -17.93 9.93
C ARG A 346 17.92 -16.87 11.02
N ILE A 347 16.65 -16.49 11.26
CA ILE A 347 16.29 -15.61 12.39
C ILE A 347 16.52 -16.35 13.72
N ARG A 348 16.18 -17.64 13.82
CA ARG A 348 16.44 -18.48 14.99
C ARG A 348 17.93 -18.56 15.30
N GLU A 349 18.77 -18.81 14.29
CA GLU A 349 20.24 -18.84 14.43
C GLU A 349 20.78 -17.50 14.96
N TYR A 350 20.26 -16.36 14.43
CA TYR A 350 20.62 -15.04 14.94
C TYR A 350 20.30 -14.90 16.43
N LEU A 351 19.11 -15.30 16.86
CA LEU A 351 18.68 -15.19 18.26
C LEU A 351 19.48 -16.08 19.21
N SER A 352 19.90 -17.26 18.74
CA SER A 352 20.70 -18.24 19.52
C SER A 352 22.16 -17.83 19.63
N GLY A 353 22.68 -17.02 18.72
CA GLY A 353 24.07 -16.56 18.67
C GLY A 353 24.30 -15.12 19.13
N SER A 354 23.26 -14.50 19.72
CA SER A 354 23.28 -13.08 20.15
C SER A 354 23.60 -12.96 21.62
#